data_2b5ea83764879ea2e007112e57a3ecda
#
_entry.id   2b5ea83764879ea2e007112e57a3ecda
#
_cell.length_a   1.000
_cell.length_b   1.000
_cell.length_c   1.000
_cell.angle_alpha   90.00
_cell.angle_beta   90.00
_cell.angle_gamma   90.00
#
_symmetry.space_group_name_H-M   'P 1'
#
loop_
_entity.id
_entity.type
_entity.pdbx_description
1 polymer ?
#
loop_
_entity_poly.entity_id
_entity_poly.type
_entity_poly.pdbx_seq_one_letter_code
_entity_poly.pdbx_strand_id
1 'polypeptide(L)'
;MHLIITSASGNILTADEFARISIVTEDGEITVLPGHEPLLSAIRPGVLSVDFYVGHKVHTADYVTGGGVLNISESTCTILADVIHSDDSLTDLEYIESQRKEAEQLKKTYQEENGTTIDSQKLIEIEYELLRYTAMHHLGKKFKEAGGRK
;
A
#
# COMPACT_ATOMS: atom_id res chain seq x y z
N MET A 1 -19.05 7.74 -6.53
CA MET A 1 -17.93 8.39 -5.82
C MET A 1 -16.68 8.29 -6.69
N HIS A 2 -16.04 9.39 -6.89
CA HIS A 2 -14.84 9.53 -7.73
C HIS A 2 -13.60 9.05 -6.99
N LEU A 3 -12.67 8.39 -7.68
CA LEU A 3 -11.43 7.89 -7.10
C LEU A 3 -10.22 8.53 -7.76
N ILE A 4 -9.28 9.00 -6.95
CA ILE A 4 -7.99 9.51 -7.40
C ILE A 4 -6.88 8.83 -6.58
N ILE A 5 -5.98 8.14 -7.24
CA ILE A 5 -4.78 7.56 -6.62
C ILE A 5 -3.55 8.23 -7.22
N THR A 6 -2.76 8.86 -6.37
CA THR A 6 -1.59 9.64 -6.76
C THR A 6 -0.38 9.23 -5.91
N SER A 7 0.79 9.22 -6.52
CA SER A 7 2.06 9.04 -5.83
C SER A 7 2.97 10.25 -6.07
N ALA A 8 4.14 10.26 -5.45
CA ALA A 8 5.16 11.29 -5.68
C ALA A 8 5.60 11.35 -7.16
N SER A 9 5.49 10.25 -7.90
CA SER A 9 5.82 10.18 -9.32
C SER A 9 4.69 10.59 -10.26
N GLY A 10 3.49 10.86 -9.74
CA GLY A 10 2.33 11.32 -10.52
C GLY A 10 1.07 10.52 -10.29
N ASN A 11 0.09 10.74 -11.15
CA ASN A 11 -1.21 10.05 -11.09
C ASN A 11 -1.05 8.58 -11.48
N ILE A 12 -1.61 7.70 -10.67
CA ILE A 12 -1.57 6.24 -10.86
C ILE A 12 -2.90 5.74 -11.45
N LEU A 13 -4.01 6.18 -10.88
CA LEU A 13 -5.35 5.76 -11.30
C LEU A 13 -6.35 6.87 -11.01
N THR A 14 -7.21 7.12 -11.98
CA THR A 14 -8.39 7.96 -11.79
C THR A 14 -9.59 7.19 -12.32
N ALA A 15 -10.66 7.08 -11.53
CA ALA A 15 -11.88 6.43 -11.92
C ALA A 15 -13.10 7.27 -11.51
N ASP A 16 -14.10 7.36 -12.38
CA ASP A 16 -15.32 8.09 -12.08
C ASP A 16 -16.14 7.41 -10.99
N GLU A 17 -16.08 6.07 -10.96
CA GLU A 17 -16.77 5.26 -9.96
C GLU A 17 -15.93 4.06 -9.56
N PHE A 18 -16.01 3.70 -8.28
CA PHE A 18 -15.42 2.47 -7.76
C PHE A 18 -16.48 1.66 -7.00
N ALA A 19 -16.27 0.36 -6.90
CA ALA A 19 -17.13 -0.53 -6.15
C ALA A 19 -16.64 -0.74 -4.73
N ARG A 20 -15.29 -0.86 -4.55
CA ARG A 20 -14.70 -1.17 -3.26
C ARG A 20 -13.23 -0.81 -3.25
N ILE A 21 -12.75 -0.31 -2.12
CA ILE A 21 -11.31 -0.10 -1.87
C ILE A 21 -10.98 -0.75 -0.53
N SER A 22 -9.94 -1.56 -0.50
CA SER A 22 -9.35 -2.08 0.75
C SER A 22 -7.96 -1.49 0.90
N ILE A 23 -7.69 -0.88 2.05
CA ILE A 23 -6.44 -0.17 2.32
C ILE A 23 -6.05 -0.29 3.79
N VAL A 24 -4.74 -0.32 4.05
CA VAL A 24 -4.18 -0.37 5.42
C VAL A 24 -3.94 1.05 5.91
N THR A 25 -4.57 1.41 7.02
CA THR A 25 -4.38 2.69 7.70
C THR A 25 -3.65 2.52 9.02
N GLU A 26 -3.33 3.63 9.68
CA GLU A 26 -2.74 3.59 11.03
C GLU A 26 -3.66 2.89 12.05
N ASP A 27 -4.96 2.90 11.83
CA ASP A 27 -5.95 2.25 12.69
C ASP A 27 -6.28 0.82 12.25
N GLY A 28 -5.61 0.30 11.23
CA GLY A 28 -5.81 -1.03 10.68
C GLY A 28 -6.32 -1.02 9.25
N GLU A 29 -6.65 -2.21 8.74
CA GLU A 29 -7.21 -2.35 7.41
C GLU A 29 -8.68 -1.92 7.41
N ILE A 30 -9.02 -1.07 6.46
CA ILE A 30 -10.41 -0.61 6.27
C ILE A 30 -10.89 -0.89 4.85
N THR A 31 -12.20 -1.01 4.72
CA THR A 31 -12.87 -1.11 3.41
C THR A 31 -13.70 0.14 3.18
N VAL A 32 -13.45 0.81 2.08
CA VAL A 32 -14.18 2.00 1.65
C VAL A 32 -15.17 1.60 0.56
N LEU A 33 -16.44 1.90 0.79
CA LEU A 33 -17.52 1.74 -0.20
C LEU A 33 -18.01 3.11 -0.64
N PRO A 34 -18.63 3.23 -1.82
CA PRO A 34 -19.25 4.49 -2.22
C PRO A 34 -20.24 4.99 -1.16
N GLY A 35 -20.18 6.28 -0.85
CA GLY A 35 -20.98 6.86 0.22
C GLY A 35 -20.38 6.76 1.62
N HIS A 36 -19.15 6.30 1.73
CA HIS A 36 -18.43 6.28 3.01
C HIS A 36 -18.37 7.67 3.64
N GLU A 37 -18.55 7.73 4.95
CA GLU A 37 -18.45 8.99 5.70
C GLU A 37 -17.10 9.67 5.46
N PRO A 38 -17.05 11.01 5.47
CA PRO A 38 -15.80 11.73 5.33
C PRO A 38 -14.76 11.28 6.35
N LEU A 39 -13.55 11.03 5.87
CA LEU A 39 -12.46 10.51 6.69
C LEU A 39 -11.12 11.04 6.18
N LEU A 40 -10.26 11.44 7.09
CA LEU A 40 -8.86 11.75 6.84
C LEU A 40 -8.02 10.81 7.71
N SER A 41 -7.21 9.97 7.09
CA SER A 41 -6.41 8.97 7.80
C SER A 41 -5.02 8.83 7.20
N ALA A 42 -4.04 8.54 8.04
CA ALA A 42 -2.72 8.15 7.57
C ALA A 42 -2.74 6.71 7.05
N ILE A 43 -2.00 6.47 5.98
CA ILE A 43 -1.85 5.15 5.35
C ILE A 43 -0.56 4.51 5.87
N ARG A 44 -0.64 3.23 6.24
CA ARG A 44 0.54 2.40 6.51
C ARG A 44 0.92 1.60 5.26
N PRO A 45 2.20 1.23 5.13
CA PRO A 45 2.62 0.34 4.05
C PRO A 45 1.83 -0.97 4.07
N GLY A 46 1.30 -1.35 2.93
CA GLY A 46 0.50 -2.56 2.78
C GLY A 46 -0.10 -2.69 1.39
N VAL A 47 -1.01 -3.65 1.25
CA VAL A 47 -1.72 -3.87 -0.02
C VAL A 47 -2.92 -2.95 -0.12
N LEU A 48 -3.02 -2.26 -1.25
CA LEU A 48 -4.19 -1.49 -1.67
C LEU A 48 -4.89 -2.28 -2.77
N SER A 49 -6.12 -2.67 -2.55
CA SER A 49 -6.94 -3.37 -3.54
C SER A 49 -8.14 -2.50 -3.93
N VAL A 50 -8.33 -2.32 -5.22
CA VAL A 50 -9.36 -1.43 -5.77
C VAL A 50 -10.21 -2.16 -6.81
N ASP A 51 -11.51 -2.18 -6.60
CA ASP A 51 -12.49 -2.61 -7.60
C ASP A 51 -13.16 -1.34 -8.16
N PHE A 52 -12.98 -1.07 -9.43
CA PHE A 52 -13.49 0.14 -10.08
C PHE A 52 -14.18 -0.19 -11.43
N TYR A 53 -14.98 0.74 -11.89
CA TYR A 53 -15.75 0.55 -13.13
C TYR A 53 -15.06 1.19 -14.32
N VAL A 54 -15.03 0.44 -15.43
CA VAL A 54 -14.71 0.97 -16.75
C VAL A 54 -15.91 0.60 -17.65
N GLY A 55 -16.73 1.59 -17.96
CA GLY A 55 -18.04 1.34 -18.57
C GLY A 55 -18.93 0.57 -17.58
N HIS A 56 -19.38 -0.61 -18.00
CA HIS A 56 -20.24 -1.49 -17.18
C HIS A 56 -19.50 -2.67 -16.56
N LYS A 57 -18.17 -2.71 -16.70
CA LYS A 57 -17.35 -3.81 -16.19
C LYS A 57 -16.56 -3.37 -14.95
N VAL A 58 -16.48 -4.28 -13.98
CA VAL A 58 -15.62 -4.11 -12.80
C VAL A 58 -14.23 -4.61 -13.13
N HIS A 59 -13.24 -3.79 -12.82
CA HIS A 59 -11.82 -4.14 -12.92
C HIS A 59 -11.22 -4.11 -11.53
N THR A 60 -10.34 -5.06 -11.24
CA THR A 60 -9.59 -5.09 -9.98
C THR A 60 -8.15 -4.72 -10.24
N ALA A 61 -7.62 -3.79 -9.46
CA ALA A 61 -6.21 -3.43 -9.45
C ALA A 61 -5.67 -3.55 -8.03
N ASP A 62 -4.53 -4.23 -7.89
CA ASP A 62 -3.84 -4.39 -6.63
C ASP A 62 -2.49 -3.69 -6.69
N TYR A 63 -2.17 -2.97 -5.61
CA TYR A 63 -0.93 -2.22 -5.47
C TYR A 63 -0.33 -2.48 -4.10
N VAL A 64 0.97 -2.21 -3.96
CA VAL A 64 1.60 -2.04 -2.65
C VAL A 64 1.88 -0.56 -2.46
N THR A 65 1.39 -0.01 -1.36
CA THR A 65 1.62 1.40 -1.00
C THR A 65 2.67 1.50 0.10
N GLY A 66 3.45 2.57 0.06
CA GLY A 66 4.18 3.07 1.21
C GLY A 66 3.27 3.89 2.12
N GLY A 67 3.83 4.75 2.95
CA GLY A 67 3.07 5.67 3.78
C GLY A 67 2.37 6.75 2.95
N GLY A 68 1.37 7.40 3.52
CA GLY A 68 0.65 8.46 2.83
C GLY A 68 -0.62 8.88 3.56
N VAL A 69 -1.57 9.41 2.80
CA VAL A 69 -2.83 9.95 3.32
C VAL A 69 -4.01 9.46 2.49
N LEU A 70 -5.04 9.02 3.18
CA LEU A 70 -6.36 8.73 2.62
C LEU A 70 -7.29 9.89 3.00
N ASN A 71 -7.91 10.50 2.01
CA ASN A 71 -8.90 11.55 2.22
C ASN A 71 -10.21 11.19 1.52
N ILE A 72 -11.25 10.96 2.30
CA ILE A 72 -12.60 10.70 1.79
C ILE A 72 -13.45 11.96 2.05
N SER A 73 -13.94 12.57 0.99
CA SER A 73 -14.93 13.64 1.02
C SER A 73 -16.30 13.10 0.61
N GLU A 74 -17.32 13.96 0.52
CA GLU A 74 -18.67 13.53 0.15
C GLU A 74 -18.75 12.85 -1.23
N SER A 75 -17.92 13.28 -2.17
CA SER A 75 -17.98 12.82 -3.58
C SER A 75 -16.70 12.18 -4.10
N THR A 76 -15.60 12.27 -3.35
CA THR A 76 -14.28 11.87 -3.85
C THR A 76 -13.51 11.13 -2.77
N CYS A 77 -12.86 10.04 -3.18
CA CYS A 77 -11.84 9.33 -2.39
C CYS A 77 -10.48 9.59 -3.02
N THR A 78 -9.59 10.22 -2.27
CA THR A 78 -8.22 10.54 -2.72
C THR A 78 -7.22 9.74 -1.89
N ILE A 79 -6.34 9.03 -2.58
CA ILE A 79 -5.23 8.30 -1.98
C ILE A 79 -3.95 8.93 -2.49
N LEU A 80 -3.18 9.50 -1.57
CA LEU A 80 -1.87 10.09 -1.84
C LEU A 80 -0.82 9.30 -1.08
N ALA A 81 -0.04 8.51 -1.78
CA ALA A 81 1.03 7.70 -1.20
C ALA A 81 2.41 8.18 -1.66
N ASP A 82 3.41 7.99 -0.81
CA ASP A 82 4.80 8.30 -1.16
C ASP A 82 5.31 7.41 -2.29
N VAL A 83 5.01 6.11 -2.22
CA VAL A 83 5.39 5.10 -3.22
C VAL A 83 4.20 4.18 -3.47
N ILE A 84 4.01 3.80 -4.74
CA ILE A 84 3.02 2.81 -5.16
C ILE A 84 3.70 1.85 -6.13
N HIS A 85 3.61 0.55 -5.83
CA HIS A 85 4.12 -0.53 -6.68
C HIS A 85 2.95 -1.30 -7.28
N SER A 86 2.98 -1.47 -8.59
CA SER A 86 2.04 -2.33 -9.32
C SER A 86 2.65 -3.72 -9.54
N ASP A 87 1.88 -4.62 -10.13
CA ASP A 87 2.31 -5.98 -10.46
C ASP A 87 3.60 -6.04 -11.28
N ASP A 88 3.81 -5.09 -12.20
CA ASP A 88 5.02 -5.04 -13.03
C ASP A 88 6.31 -4.87 -12.21
N SER A 89 6.22 -4.18 -11.10
CA SER A 89 7.38 -3.94 -10.21
C SER A 89 7.60 -5.05 -9.19
N LEU A 90 6.74 -6.08 -9.15
CA LEU A 90 6.77 -7.16 -8.17
C LEU A 90 7.21 -8.51 -8.76
N THR A 91 7.95 -8.49 -9.85
CA THR A 91 8.36 -9.70 -10.59
C THR A 91 9.56 -10.40 -9.97
N ASP A 92 10.50 -9.69 -9.36
CA ASP A 92 11.70 -10.26 -8.75
C ASP A 92 11.47 -10.57 -7.27
N LEU A 93 10.88 -11.74 -7.00
CA LEU A 93 10.57 -12.18 -5.64
C LEU A 93 11.82 -12.48 -4.80
N GLU A 94 12.92 -12.92 -5.43
CA GLU A 94 14.17 -13.19 -4.71
C GLU A 94 14.78 -11.89 -4.17
N TYR A 95 14.81 -10.86 -5.00
CA TYR A 95 15.26 -9.54 -4.58
C TYR A 95 14.40 -8.97 -3.46
N ILE A 96 13.07 -9.02 -3.63
CA ILE A 96 12.11 -8.53 -2.63
C ILE A 96 12.30 -9.26 -1.30
N GLU A 97 12.42 -10.58 -1.31
CA GLU A 97 12.65 -11.39 -0.10
C GLU A 97 13.98 -11.05 0.56
N SER A 98 15.04 -10.85 -0.23
CA SER A 98 16.35 -10.41 0.25
C SER A 98 16.25 -9.05 0.98
N GLN A 99 15.55 -8.09 0.38
CA GLN A 99 15.34 -6.76 0.98
C GLN A 99 14.50 -6.85 2.27
N ARG A 100 13.49 -7.71 2.28
CA ARG A 100 12.68 -7.94 3.48
C ARG A 100 13.52 -8.47 4.63
N LYS A 101 14.39 -9.45 4.36
CA LYS A 101 15.29 -10.03 5.37
C LYS A 101 16.30 -9.01 5.88
N GLU A 102 16.85 -8.19 5.00
CA GLU A 102 17.77 -7.10 5.40
C GLU A 102 17.06 -6.09 6.31
N ALA A 103 15.83 -5.68 5.99
CA ALA A 103 15.05 -4.77 6.81
C ALA A 103 14.72 -5.37 8.19
N GLU A 104 14.36 -6.65 8.23
CA GLU A 104 14.11 -7.38 9.47
C GLU A 104 15.36 -7.45 10.36
N GLN A 105 16.51 -7.77 9.75
CA GLN A 105 17.79 -7.82 10.44
C GLN A 105 18.21 -6.43 10.95
N LEU A 106 18.01 -5.40 10.15
CA LEU A 106 18.30 -4.02 10.52
C LEU A 106 17.46 -3.58 11.72
N LYS A 107 16.18 -3.91 11.73
CA LYS A 107 15.29 -3.63 12.85
C LYS A 107 15.78 -4.30 14.13
N LYS A 108 16.11 -5.58 14.05
CA LYS A 108 16.62 -6.36 15.18
C LYS A 108 17.93 -5.80 15.71
N THR A 109 18.89 -5.54 14.82
CA THR A 109 20.19 -4.96 15.18
C THR A 109 20.03 -3.58 15.83
N TYR A 110 19.17 -2.74 15.28
CA TYR A 110 18.92 -1.41 15.81
C TYR A 110 18.33 -1.46 17.22
N GLN A 111 17.39 -2.37 17.47
CA GLN A 111 16.79 -2.55 18.78
C GLN A 111 17.79 -3.09 19.81
N GLU A 112 18.65 -4.03 19.42
CA GLU A 112 19.68 -4.62 20.28
C GLU A 112 20.79 -3.64 20.64
N GLU A 113 21.27 -2.85 19.68
CA GLU A 113 22.39 -1.93 19.86
C GLU A 113 22.01 -0.66 20.64
N ASN A 114 20.79 -0.16 20.43
CA ASN A 114 20.39 1.13 21.01
C ASN A 114 19.63 1.01 22.35
N GLY A 115 19.12 -0.17 22.67
CA GLY A 115 18.47 -0.44 23.94
C GLY A 115 17.42 0.59 24.34
N THR A 116 17.68 1.37 25.40
CA THR A 116 16.77 2.40 25.91
C THR A 116 16.87 3.74 25.19
N THR A 117 17.85 3.91 24.29
CA THR A 117 18.09 5.16 23.55
C THR A 117 17.58 5.09 22.12
N ILE A 118 16.56 4.26 21.87
CA ILE A 118 15.96 4.09 20.54
C ILE A 118 15.32 5.40 20.07
N ASP A 119 15.73 5.87 18.90
CA ASP A 119 15.05 6.94 18.18
C ASP A 119 13.77 6.37 17.57
N SER A 120 12.63 6.79 18.10
CA SER A 120 11.31 6.31 17.67
C SER A 120 11.05 6.57 16.18
N GLN A 121 11.50 7.71 15.67
CA GLN A 121 11.30 8.05 14.26
C GLN A 121 12.08 7.11 13.33
N LYS A 122 13.34 6.82 13.67
CA LYS A 122 14.16 5.90 12.89
C LYS A 122 13.61 4.47 12.94
N LEU A 123 13.13 4.04 14.10
CA LEU A 123 12.49 2.73 14.23
C LEU A 123 11.22 2.63 13.36
N ILE A 124 10.41 3.67 13.33
CA ILE A 124 9.21 3.73 12.48
C ILE A 124 9.60 3.63 11.00
N GLU A 125 10.65 4.34 10.56
CA GLU A 125 11.14 4.25 9.18
C GLU A 125 11.55 2.82 8.81
N ILE A 126 12.26 2.13 9.69
CA ILE A 126 12.69 0.75 9.49
C ILE A 126 11.47 -0.19 9.43
N GLU A 127 10.52 0.00 10.34
CA GLU A 127 9.28 -0.79 10.36
C GLU A 127 8.44 -0.59 9.10
N TYR A 128 8.34 0.63 8.59
CA TYR A 128 7.63 0.94 7.35
C TYR A 128 8.28 0.28 6.15
N GLU A 129 9.60 0.30 6.07
CA GLU A 129 10.34 -0.39 5.01
C GLU A 129 10.10 -1.90 5.06
N LEU A 130 10.16 -2.50 6.25
CA LEU A 130 9.87 -3.92 6.45
C LEU A 130 8.44 -4.29 6.02
N LEU A 131 7.44 -3.49 6.42
CA LEU A 131 6.05 -3.68 6.04
C LEU A 131 5.86 -3.59 4.53
N ARG A 132 6.52 -2.63 3.89
CA ARG A 132 6.45 -2.46 2.43
C ARG A 132 7.00 -3.68 1.70
N TYR A 133 8.19 -4.16 2.05
CA TYR A 133 8.78 -5.35 1.43
C TYR A 133 7.99 -6.62 1.73
N THR A 134 7.42 -6.75 2.92
CA THR A 134 6.54 -7.86 3.27
C THR A 134 5.30 -7.88 2.39
N ALA A 135 4.66 -6.73 2.18
CA ALA A 135 3.50 -6.58 1.32
C ALA A 135 3.86 -6.84 -0.15
N MET A 136 5.00 -6.35 -0.63
CA MET A 136 5.50 -6.59 -1.99
C MET A 136 5.72 -8.08 -2.25
N HIS A 137 6.34 -8.77 -1.32
CA HIS A 137 6.58 -10.22 -1.42
C HIS A 137 5.26 -11.00 -1.46
N HIS A 138 4.34 -10.67 -0.57
CA HIS A 138 3.03 -11.30 -0.49
C HIS A 138 2.22 -11.11 -1.78
N LEU A 139 2.13 -9.89 -2.27
CA LEU A 139 1.38 -9.59 -3.49
C LEU A 139 2.04 -10.18 -4.74
N GLY A 140 3.37 -10.09 -4.84
CA GLY A 140 4.13 -10.67 -5.95
C GLY A 140 3.99 -12.19 -6.01
N LYS A 141 3.99 -12.86 -4.86
CA LYS A 141 3.74 -14.30 -4.75
C LYS A 141 2.32 -14.65 -5.20
N LYS A 142 1.33 -13.88 -4.79
CA LYS A 142 -0.06 -14.03 -5.22
C LYS A 142 -0.21 -13.94 -6.73
N PHE A 143 0.44 -12.97 -7.37
CA PHE A 143 0.43 -12.82 -8.83
C PHE A 143 1.09 -14.01 -9.52
N LYS A 144 2.20 -14.49 -9.01
CA LYS A 144 2.91 -15.66 -9.56
C LYS A 144 2.05 -16.93 -9.47
N GLU A 145 1.37 -17.16 -8.35
CA GLU A 145 0.48 -18.30 -8.14
C GLU A 145 -0.76 -18.24 -9.03
N ALA A 146 -1.24 -17.03 -9.35
CA ALA A 146 -2.35 -16.83 -10.29
C ALA A 146 -1.96 -17.03 -11.76
N GLY A 147 -0.75 -17.56 -12.04
CA GLY A 147 -0.26 -17.84 -13.39
C GLY A 147 0.31 -16.64 -14.12
N GLY A 148 0.62 -15.59 -13.39
CA GLY A 148 1.10 -14.33 -13.95
C GLY A 148 0.00 -13.59 -14.69
N ARG A 149 -0.32 -12.38 -14.30
CA ARG A 149 -1.19 -11.51 -15.07
C ARG A 149 -0.44 -11.01 -16.30
N LYS A 150 -0.92 -11.41 -17.43
CA LYS A 150 -0.40 -10.91 -18.69
C LYS A 150 -1.16 -9.68 -19.12
#